data_f75bbf0f0719b9e5a41fccda1c89b570
#
_entry.id   f75bbf0f0719b9e5a41fccda1c89b570
#
_cell.length_a   1.000
_cell.length_b   1.000
_cell.length_c   1.000
_cell.angle_alpha   90.00
_cell.angle_beta   90.00
_cell.angle_gamma   90.00
#
_symmetry.space_group_name_H-M   'P 1'
#
loop_
_entity.id
_entity.type
_entity.pdbx_description
1 polymer ?
#
loop_
_entity_poly.entity_id
_entity_poly.type
_entity_poly.pdbx_seq_one_letter_code
_entity_poly.pdbx_strand_id
1 'polypeptide(L)'
;MNEYKRIFVIVLDSLGIGAMPDSKKFGDEGVDTFGHILEKMGTLEIPNLQKLGMLNLHSAGKMEKVEEPKGRYMRLGEASNGKDTMTGHWEMMGIKTERPFKTFTDTGFPPELIAELEKQCGKKIIGNKSASGTEIIEELGEEEINTGAMIVYTLSLIHI
;
A
#
# COMPACT_ATOMS: atom_id res chain seq x y z
N MET A 1 12.88 33.61 9.45
CA MET A 1 12.46 32.28 8.92
C MET A 1 11.43 32.53 7.83
N ASN A 2 11.62 31.93 6.65
CA ASN A 2 10.58 32.02 5.62
C ASN A 2 9.37 31.20 6.08
N GLU A 3 8.24 31.85 6.21
CA GLU A 3 6.99 31.20 6.62
C GLU A 3 6.35 30.55 5.39
N TYR A 4 6.29 29.22 5.37
CA TYR A 4 5.63 28.50 4.28
C TYR A 4 4.12 28.62 4.42
N LYS A 5 3.46 29.13 3.38
CA LYS A 5 2.00 29.28 3.36
C LYS A 5 1.26 28.02 2.89
N ARG A 6 1.93 27.13 2.20
CA ARG A 6 1.36 25.87 1.67
C ARG A 6 2.41 24.76 1.67
N ILE A 7 1.97 23.57 2.02
CA ILE A 7 2.75 22.33 1.95
C ILE A 7 1.92 21.35 1.12
N PHE A 8 2.56 20.71 0.13
CA PHE A 8 1.97 19.65 -0.67
C PHE A 8 2.68 18.33 -0.31
N VAL A 9 1.91 17.31 0.05
CA VAL A 9 2.40 15.95 0.26
C VAL A 9 1.91 15.12 -0.92
N ILE A 10 2.84 14.52 -1.65
CA ILE A 10 2.55 13.62 -2.77
C ILE A 10 3.01 12.24 -2.38
N VAL A 11 2.06 11.32 -2.20
CA VAL A 11 2.32 9.92 -1.92
C VAL A 11 2.29 9.16 -3.26
N LEU A 12 3.39 8.51 -3.58
CA LEU A 12 3.44 7.59 -4.72
C LEU A 12 2.97 6.23 -4.22
N ASP A 13 1.77 5.86 -4.63
CA ASP A 13 1.13 4.63 -4.20
C ASP A 13 1.98 3.40 -4.58
N SER A 14 2.08 2.47 -3.65
CA SER A 14 2.80 1.21 -3.80
C SER A 14 4.29 1.32 -4.19
N LEU A 15 4.89 2.50 -4.10
CA LEU A 15 6.29 2.70 -4.43
C LEU A 15 7.19 2.54 -3.20
N GLY A 16 7.60 1.29 -2.91
CA GLY A 16 8.61 1.00 -1.91
C GLY A 16 10.05 1.14 -2.46
N ILE A 17 10.95 1.69 -1.65
CA ILE A 17 12.38 1.80 -1.95
C ILE A 17 13.17 0.96 -0.93
N GLY A 18 13.25 -0.34 -1.18
CA GLY A 18 13.84 -1.35 -0.32
C GLY A 18 12.96 -1.74 0.88
N ALA A 19 13.36 -2.82 1.54
CA ALA A 19 12.66 -3.37 2.68
C ALA A 19 13.00 -2.64 3.99
N MET A 20 12.05 -2.61 4.92
CA MET A 20 12.27 -2.17 6.29
C MET A 20 13.07 -3.21 7.08
N PRO A 21 13.80 -2.83 8.16
CA PRO A 21 14.56 -3.78 8.99
C PRO A 21 13.70 -4.88 9.62
N ASP A 22 12.43 -4.63 9.84
CA ASP A 22 11.48 -5.56 10.43
C ASP A 22 10.57 -6.28 9.40
N SER A 23 10.85 -6.12 8.11
CA SER A 23 10.09 -6.72 7.00
C SER A 23 9.84 -8.23 7.16
N LYS A 24 10.80 -8.94 7.76
CA LYS A 24 10.67 -10.37 8.06
C LYS A 24 9.46 -10.70 8.92
N LYS A 25 9.11 -9.84 9.88
CA LYS A 25 7.91 -10.00 10.71
C LYS A 25 6.62 -10.08 9.89
N PHE A 26 6.63 -9.44 8.75
CA PHE A 26 5.46 -9.25 7.88
C PHE A 26 5.52 -10.09 6.61
N GLY A 27 6.55 -10.93 6.45
CA GLY A 27 6.76 -11.73 5.24
C GLY A 27 7.17 -10.91 4.01
N ASP A 28 7.72 -9.70 4.21
CA ASP A 28 8.09 -8.75 3.16
C ASP A 28 9.61 -8.69 2.94
N GLU A 29 10.30 -9.80 3.12
CA GLU A 29 11.73 -9.88 2.83
C GLU A 29 12.00 -9.67 1.33
N GLY A 30 12.94 -8.78 1.03
CA GLY A 30 13.36 -8.52 -0.34
C GLY A 30 12.40 -7.63 -1.16
N VAL A 31 11.39 -7.04 -0.55
CA VAL A 31 10.51 -6.07 -1.23
C VAL A 31 11.29 -4.81 -1.61
N ASP A 32 11.20 -4.42 -2.86
CA ASP A 32 11.86 -3.25 -3.43
C ASP A 32 11.25 -2.88 -4.78
N THR A 33 10.03 -2.37 -4.76
CA THR A 33 9.29 -2.06 -5.98
C THR A 33 10.09 -1.15 -6.91
N PHE A 34 10.68 -0.08 -6.36
CA PHE A 34 11.44 0.86 -7.17
C PHE A 34 12.71 0.23 -7.76
N GLY A 35 13.45 -0.55 -6.97
CA GLY A 35 14.62 -1.27 -7.43
C GLY A 35 14.30 -2.28 -8.51
N HIS A 36 13.27 -3.10 -8.34
CA HIS A 36 12.84 -4.08 -9.34
C HIS A 36 12.38 -3.42 -10.65
N ILE A 37 11.70 -2.27 -10.57
CA ILE A 37 11.33 -1.50 -11.76
C ILE A 37 12.61 -1.02 -12.50
N LEU A 38 13.57 -0.45 -11.77
CA LEU A 38 14.82 0.00 -12.35
C LEU A 38 15.62 -1.14 -12.98
N GLU A 39 15.66 -2.29 -12.34
CA GLU A 39 16.33 -3.49 -12.88
C GLU A 39 15.65 -3.97 -14.17
N LYS A 40 14.32 -4.01 -14.16
CA LYS A 40 13.55 -4.48 -15.31
C LYS A 40 13.59 -3.53 -16.50
N MET A 41 13.45 -2.23 -16.25
CA MET A 41 13.39 -1.20 -17.29
C MET A 41 14.76 -0.67 -17.69
N GLY A 42 15.74 -0.78 -16.80
CA GLY A 42 17.09 -0.21 -16.97
C GLY A 42 17.14 1.31 -16.76
N THR A 43 16.23 2.05 -17.36
CA THR A 43 16.10 3.51 -17.22
C THR A 43 14.64 3.92 -17.10
N LEU A 44 14.37 5.04 -16.42
CA LEU A 44 13.04 5.64 -16.28
C LEU A 44 13.09 7.13 -16.67
N GLU A 45 12.05 7.59 -17.34
CA GLU A 45 11.89 9.00 -17.72
C GLU A 45 11.33 9.82 -16.52
N ILE A 46 12.15 9.96 -15.48
CA ILE A 46 11.81 10.69 -14.25
C ILE A 46 12.78 11.85 -13.96
N PRO A 47 13.04 12.76 -14.91
CA PRO A 47 14.13 13.74 -14.82
C PRO A 47 13.99 14.70 -13.63
N ASN A 48 12.77 15.02 -13.21
CA ASN A 48 12.54 15.90 -12.07
C ASN A 48 12.82 15.20 -10.74
N LEU A 49 12.36 13.96 -10.57
CA LEU A 49 12.64 13.16 -9.37
C LEU A 49 14.14 12.83 -9.27
N GLN A 50 14.79 12.58 -10.40
CA GLN A 50 16.24 12.40 -10.44
C GLN A 50 16.95 13.67 -9.94
N LYS A 51 16.63 14.85 -10.48
CA LYS A 51 17.19 16.14 -10.04
C LYS A 51 16.95 16.43 -8.55
N LEU A 52 15.84 15.94 -7.99
CA LEU A 52 15.55 16.05 -6.57
C LEU A 52 16.35 15.08 -5.70
N GLY A 53 16.99 14.07 -6.28
CA GLY A 53 17.87 13.13 -5.59
C GLY A 53 17.21 11.77 -5.29
N MET A 54 16.08 11.42 -5.92
CA MET A 54 15.40 10.16 -5.67
C MET A 54 16.30 8.94 -5.90
N LEU A 55 17.12 8.97 -6.97
CA LEU A 55 18.06 7.88 -7.30
C LEU A 55 19.21 7.73 -6.28
N ASN A 56 19.43 8.73 -5.44
CA ASN A 56 20.45 8.64 -4.39
C ASN A 56 20.00 7.74 -3.22
N LEU A 57 18.70 7.44 -3.14
CA LEU A 57 18.14 6.50 -2.15
C LEU A 57 18.36 5.04 -2.53
N HIS A 58 18.68 4.77 -3.78
CA HIS A 58 18.82 3.42 -4.33
C HIS A 58 20.04 3.28 -5.23
N SER A 59 20.50 2.05 -5.44
CA SER A 59 21.69 1.75 -6.27
C SER A 59 21.41 0.78 -7.42
N ALA A 60 20.16 0.43 -7.67
CA ALA A 60 19.77 -0.45 -8.78
C ALA A 60 19.67 0.31 -10.11
N GLY A 61 19.72 -0.45 -11.19
CA GLY A 61 19.55 0.07 -12.54
C GLY A 61 20.79 0.76 -13.11
N LYS A 62 20.60 1.39 -14.28
CA LYS A 62 21.64 2.10 -15.05
C LYS A 62 21.59 3.61 -14.88
N MET A 63 20.67 4.13 -14.08
CA MET A 63 20.52 5.55 -13.88
C MET A 63 21.55 6.09 -12.89
N GLU A 64 22.12 7.23 -13.22
CA GLU A 64 23.16 7.85 -12.40
C GLU A 64 22.57 8.64 -11.24
N LYS A 65 23.24 8.57 -10.10
CA LYS A 65 22.99 9.42 -8.94
C LYS A 65 23.35 10.86 -9.26
N VAL A 66 22.72 11.79 -8.55
CA VAL A 66 23.00 13.22 -8.68
C VAL A 66 23.93 13.66 -7.55
N GLU A 67 25.07 14.22 -7.87
CA GLU A 67 26.05 14.70 -6.87
C GLU A 67 25.48 15.88 -6.08
N GLU A 68 24.83 16.82 -6.75
CA GLU A 68 24.22 18.01 -6.12
C GLU A 68 22.70 18.03 -6.36
N PRO A 69 21.92 17.28 -5.57
CA PRO A 69 20.47 17.23 -5.72
C PRO A 69 19.82 18.57 -5.34
N LYS A 70 18.82 18.96 -6.11
CA LYS A 70 18.03 20.18 -5.84
C LYS A 70 17.07 20.04 -4.68
N GLY A 71 16.78 18.80 -4.26
CA GLY A 71 15.94 18.48 -3.12
C GLY A 71 16.74 17.90 -1.95
N ARG A 72 16.02 17.62 -0.88
CA ARG A 72 16.55 16.80 0.22
C ARG A 72 15.86 15.45 0.15
N TYR A 73 16.63 14.40 0.30
CA TYR A 73 16.12 13.02 0.29
C TYR A 73 16.58 12.31 1.56
N MET A 74 15.74 11.43 2.08
CA MET A 74 16.04 10.64 3.25
C MET A 74 15.18 9.37 3.28
N ARG A 75 15.61 8.37 4.03
CA ARG A 75 14.80 7.24 4.42
C ARG A 75 14.28 7.47 5.82
N LEU A 76 12.99 7.28 6.01
CA LEU A 76 12.35 7.31 7.32
C LEU A 76 11.95 5.88 7.67
N GLY A 77 12.23 5.47 8.91
CA GLY A 77 11.74 4.21 9.45
C GLY A 77 10.35 4.43 10.05
N GLU A 78 9.41 3.58 9.70
CA GLU A 78 8.10 3.55 10.35
C GLU A 78 8.26 3.18 11.83
N ALA A 79 7.63 3.94 12.71
CA ALA A 79 7.65 3.72 14.15
C ALA A 79 6.38 3.01 14.64
N SER A 80 5.35 2.97 13.84
CA SER A 80 4.10 2.29 14.12
C SER A 80 4.24 0.78 14.00
N ASN A 81 3.43 0.04 14.73
CA ASN A 81 3.40 -1.40 14.69
C ASN A 81 2.21 -1.88 13.85
N GLY A 82 2.37 -1.90 12.53
CA GLY A 82 1.35 -2.36 11.59
C GLY A 82 1.87 -2.31 10.16
N LYS A 83 1.23 -3.06 9.28
CA LYS A 83 1.59 -3.15 7.85
C LYS A 83 0.53 -2.55 6.94
N ASP A 84 -0.59 -2.15 7.50
CA ASP A 84 -1.73 -1.68 6.72
C ASP A 84 -1.57 -0.22 6.27
N THR A 85 -2.20 0.11 5.14
CA THR A 85 -2.17 1.44 4.54
C THR A 85 -2.64 2.54 5.51
N MET A 86 -3.62 2.24 6.36
CA MET A 86 -4.17 3.20 7.30
C MET A 86 -3.13 3.58 8.35
N THR A 87 -2.40 2.61 8.89
CA THR A 87 -1.30 2.83 9.83
C THR A 87 -0.25 3.77 9.23
N GLY A 88 0.21 3.50 8.00
CA GLY A 88 1.19 4.35 7.31
C GLY A 88 0.69 5.78 7.08
N HIS A 89 -0.55 5.95 6.64
CA HIS A 89 -1.13 7.29 6.43
C HIS A 89 -1.28 8.05 7.75
N TRP A 90 -1.70 7.40 8.81
CA TRP A 90 -1.81 8.02 10.13
C TRP A 90 -0.45 8.47 10.67
N GLU A 91 0.59 7.64 10.46
CA GLU A 91 1.93 8.00 10.89
C GLU A 91 2.49 9.20 10.13
N MET A 92 2.25 9.30 8.81
CA MET A 92 2.60 10.51 8.05
C MET A 92 1.93 11.78 8.60
N MET A 93 0.77 11.63 9.24
CA MET A 93 0.06 12.73 9.91
C MET A 93 0.43 12.90 11.38
N GLY A 94 1.43 12.16 11.88
CA GLY A 94 1.95 12.27 13.23
C GLY A 94 1.26 11.37 14.27
N ILE A 95 0.43 10.42 13.85
CA ILE A 95 -0.26 9.50 14.75
C ILE A 95 0.45 8.15 14.74
N LYS A 96 1.13 7.82 15.82
CA LYS A 96 1.77 6.51 15.98
C LYS A 96 0.75 5.46 16.41
N THR A 97 0.65 4.38 15.64
CA THR A 97 -0.19 3.22 15.96
C THR A 97 0.61 2.20 16.77
N GLU A 98 0.28 2.05 18.04
CA GLU A 98 0.95 1.08 18.93
C GLU A 98 0.37 -0.32 18.81
N ARG A 99 -0.95 -0.40 18.62
CA ARG A 99 -1.69 -1.67 18.43
C ARG A 99 -2.14 -1.75 16.98
N PRO A 100 -1.65 -2.73 16.21
CA PRO A 100 -2.06 -2.90 14.82
C PRO A 100 -3.56 -3.16 14.72
N PHE A 101 -4.16 -2.71 13.63
CA PHE A 101 -5.55 -3.03 13.32
C PHE A 101 -5.70 -4.55 13.11
N LYS A 102 -6.86 -5.08 13.48
CA LYS A 102 -7.19 -6.46 13.14
C LYS A 102 -7.38 -6.56 11.63
N THR A 103 -6.69 -7.50 11.04
CA THR A 103 -6.83 -7.84 9.62
C THR A 103 -7.57 -9.18 9.49
N PHE A 104 -8.28 -9.35 8.39
CA PHE A 104 -9.08 -10.53 8.10
C PHE A 104 -8.70 -11.12 6.73
N THR A 105 -7.45 -10.89 6.31
CA THR A 105 -6.95 -11.32 5.01
C THR A 105 -6.90 -12.84 4.86
N ASP A 106 -6.62 -13.55 5.94
CA ASP A 106 -6.46 -15.02 5.90
C ASP A 106 -7.78 -15.79 6.03
N THR A 107 -8.77 -15.20 6.69
CA THR A 107 -9.99 -15.91 7.09
C THR A 107 -11.27 -15.31 6.53
N GLY A 108 -11.22 -14.10 5.97
CA GLY A 108 -12.41 -13.27 5.78
C GLY A 108 -12.96 -12.76 7.12
N PHE A 109 -14.04 -12.02 7.08
CA PHE A 109 -14.71 -11.50 8.27
C PHE A 109 -15.37 -12.63 9.08
N PRO A 110 -15.46 -12.51 10.42
CA PRO A 110 -16.13 -13.48 11.25
C PRO A 110 -17.58 -13.73 10.83
N PRO A 111 -18.07 -14.98 10.90
CA PRO A 111 -19.44 -15.33 10.48
C PRO A 111 -20.52 -14.50 11.17
N GLU A 112 -20.34 -14.17 12.45
CA GLU A 112 -21.27 -13.35 13.21
C GLU A 112 -21.36 -11.90 12.68
N LEU A 113 -20.26 -11.36 12.17
CA LEU A 113 -20.25 -10.03 11.54
C LEU A 113 -20.98 -10.07 10.18
N ILE A 114 -20.75 -11.11 9.39
CA ILE A 114 -21.45 -11.33 8.13
C ILE A 114 -22.95 -11.49 8.37
N ALA A 115 -23.36 -12.32 9.32
CA ALA A 115 -24.77 -12.51 9.65
C ALA A 115 -25.46 -11.21 10.10
N GLU A 116 -24.79 -10.39 10.92
CA GLU A 116 -25.36 -9.10 11.33
C GLU A 116 -25.44 -8.12 10.15
N LEU A 117 -24.45 -8.13 9.25
CA LEU A 117 -24.47 -7.31 8.05
C LEU A 117 -25.63 -7.72 7.12
N GLU A 118 -25.82 -9.02 6.87
CA GLU A 118 -26.95 -9.55 6.08
C GLU A 118 -28.30 -9.12 6.67
N LYS A 119 -28.44 -9.22 7.98
CA LYS A 119 -29.65 -8.80 8.70
C LYS A 119 -29.92 -7.30 8.54
N GLN A 120 -28.89 -6.47 8.65
CA GLN A 120 -29.01 -5.01 8.55
C GLN A 120 -29.30 -4.53 7.14
N CYS A 121 -28.65 -5.11 6.13
CA CYS A 121 -28.84 -4.70 4.74
C CYS A 121 -29.96 -5.45 4.02
N GLY A 122 -30.48 -6.55 4.57
CA GLY A 122 -31.51 -7.39 3.98
C GLY A 122 -31.06 -8.12 2.72
N LYS A 123 -29.75 -8.28 2.52
CA LYS A 123 -29.15 -8.93 1.36
C LYS A 123 -28.23 -10.05 1.80
N LYS A 124 -28.15 -11.09 0.98
CA LYS A 124 -27.14 -12.15 1.16
C LYS A 124 -25.76 -11.61 0.86
N ILE A 125 -24.78 -11.98 1.66
CA ILE A 125 -23.36 -11.66 1.42
C ILE A 125 -22.68 -12.81 0.68
N ILE A 126 -21.94 -12.45 -0.35
CA ILE A 126 -21.07 -13.36 -1.10
C ILE A 126 -19.63 -12.81 -1.09
N GLY A 127 -18.67 -13.69 -1.30
CA GLY A 127 -17.25 -13.35 -1.39
C GLY A 127 -16.49 -13.59 -0.10
N ASN A 128 -16.74 -12.87 0.94
CA ASN A 128 -16.08 -12.94 2.28
C ASN A 128 -14.69 -13.63 2.31
N LYS A 129 -13.82 -13.21 1.43
CA LYS A 129 -12.46 -13.73 1.27
C LYS A 129 -11.49 -12.61 0.89
N SER A 130 -10.20 -12.90 0.97
CA SER A 130 -9.17 -11.97 0.47
C SER A 130 -9.13 -12.00 -1.05
N ALA A 131 -9.25 -10.83 -1.68
CA ALA A 131 -9.17 -10.69 -3.13
C ALA A 131 -8.77 -9.27 -3.54
N SER A 132 -8.34 -9.08 -4.80
CA SER A 132 -8.30 -7.76 -5.40
C SER A 132 -9.69 -7.34 -5.88
N GLY A 133 -9.96 -6.03 -5.95
CA GLY A 133 -11.26 -5.52 -6.38
C GLY A 133 -11.65 -5.96 -7.79
N THR A 134 -10.71 -6.04 -8.70
CA THR A 134 -10.94 -6.49 -10.08
C THR A 134 -11.26 -7.99 -10.15
N GLU A 135 -10.47 -8.82 -9.49
CA GLU A 135 -10.66 -10.28 -9.48
C GLU A 135 -11.99 -10.68 -8.86
N ILE A 136 -12.37 -10.08 -7.73
CA ILE A 136 -13.62 -10.44 -7.05
C ILE A 136 -14.86 -10.03 -7.85
N ILE A 137 -14.78 -8.92 -8.60
CA ILE A 137 -15.86 -8.48 -9.48
C ILE A 137 -15.96 -9.40 -10.70
N GLU A 138 -14.85 -9.81 -11.28
CA GLU A 138 -14.86 -10.80 -12.39
C GLU A 138 -15.45 -12.13 -11.95
N GLU A 139 -15.12 -12.57 -10.72
CA GLU A 139 -15.58 -13.86 -10.20
C GLU A 139 -17.06 -13.85 -9.78
N LEU A 140 -17.51 -12.81 -9.09
CA LEU A 140 -18.81 -12.80 -8.41
C LEU A 140 -19.79 -11.74 -8.94
N GLY A 141 -19.38 -10.85 -9.84
CA GLY A 141 -20.21 -9.76 -10.31
C GLY A 141 -21.47 -10.24 -11.03
N GLU A 142 -21.41 -11.33 -11.80
CA GLU A 142 -22.58 -11.92 -12.45
C GLU A 142 -23.56 -12.51 -11.43
N GLU A 143 -23.05 -13.17 -10.39
CA GLU A 143 -23.87 -13.70 -9.30
C GLU A 143 -24.56 -12.56 -8.54
N GLU A 144 -23.82 -11.48 -8.22
CA GLU A 144 -24.37 -10.29 -7.57
C GLU A 144 -25.55 -9.70 -8.36
N ILE A 145 -25.38 -9.50 -9.68
CA ILE A 145 -26.42 -8.94 -10.56
C ILE A 145 -27.63 -9.85 -10.60
N ASN A 146 -27.44 -11.16 -10.76
CA ASN A 146 -28.51 -12.12 -10.93
C ASN A 146 -29.30 -12.41 -9.65
N THR A 147 -28.65 -12.35 -8.50
CA THR A 147 -29.25 -12.72 -7.20
C THR A 147 -29.62 -11.52 -6.34
N GLY A 148 -29.07 -10.33 -6.63
CA GLY A 148 -29.18 -9.16 -5.76
C GLY A 148 -28.36 -9.26 -4.48
N ALA A 149 -27.47 -10.24 -4.37
CA ALA A 149 -26.52 -10.38 -3.27
C ALA A 149 -25.59 -9.17 -3.21
N MET A 150 -24.73 -9.10 -2.21
CA MET A 150 -23.74 -8.04 -2.05
C MET A 150 -22.36 -8.66 -1.88
N ILE A 151 -21.41 -8.24 -2.71
CA ILE A 151 -20.01 -8.67 -2.60
C ILE A 151 -19.38 -7.96 -1.40
N VAL A 152 -18.84 -8.73 -0.45
CA VAL A 152 -18.02 -8.25 0.65
C VAL A 152 -16.70 -9.02 0.64
N TYR A 153 -15.59 -8.32 0.65
CA TYR A 153 -14.27 -8.94 0.60
C TYR A 153 -13.26 -8.17 1.45
N THR A 154 -12.18 -8.82 1.82
CA THR A 154 -11.03 -8.18 2.44
C THR A 154 -10.01 -7.85 1.35
N LEU A 155 -9.50 -6.62 1.35
CA LEU A 155 -8.51 -6.22 0.37
C LEU A 155 -7.19 -6.95 0.64
N SER A 156 -6.72 -7.70 -0.35
CA SER A 156 -5.37 -8.25 -0.34
C SER A 156 -4.40 -7.21 -0.89
N LEU A 157 -3.53 -6.70 -0.03
CA LEU A 157 -2.42 -5.81 -0.45
C LEU A 157 -1.20 -6.60 -0.94
N ILE A 158 -1.32 -7.92 -1.12
CA ILE A 158 -0.17 -8.82 -1.35
C ILE A 158 0.23 -8.90 -2.83
N HIS A 159 -0.53 -8.36 -3.75
CA HIS A 159 -0.23 -8.48 -5.19
C HIS A 159 -0.12 -7.12 -5.87
N ILE A 160 0.94 -6.41 -5.53
CA ILE A 160 1.45 -5.36 -6.41
C ILE A 160 2.93 -5.61 -6.68
#